data_6758f494642dd918b7fac80277ce0c97
#
_entry.id   6758f494642dd918b7fac80277ce0c97
#
_cell.length_a   1.000
_cell.length_b   1.000
_cell.length_c   1.000
_cell.angle_alpha   90.00
_cell.angle_beta   90.00
_cell.angle_gamma   90.00
#
_symmetry.space_group_name_H-M   'P 1'
#
loop_
_entity.id
_entity.type
_entity.pdbx_description
1 polymer ?
#
loop_
_entity_poly.entity_id
_entity_poly.type
_entity_poly.pdbx_seq_one_letter_code
_entity_poly.pdbx_strand_id
1 'polypeptide(L)'
;LFVPSIKNADLLTFSQFITEYDNLVFKARNNKLDLKDLSDTTTSITNPGTIGTSFSAPRLMKGQGLIVGIGSIDYPTEFQAVRPDKLSEFAISKVVTLSSTYDHRIIQGAESAECLAYLNKLLIGGENFYEQIFYSFDVPFEPVHWEININKQKYHQTPRMTDDLVEKNAHIMQLINAYRVRGHLLSSVNPLGRATYYYPELDPSYYGFTIWDLDRIFHVDDEWQTNEMPMRDVLELLRDAYCGQASVEYMHIQDLTKKNWIKQYFENTRSNYNISNDRKIKILQEIIQAETFENFLQTKFLGTKRFSLEGGETLIPMLRYLLNLAADEHLASTIIGMSHRGRLNTLANILGKPLNKIFREFEGDFADETYEGSGDVKYHLGYKGKFQSEKNNIIDFHLAANPSHLELVDPVVEGIARAEEDILRDRYHNQSLPILIHGDSSFAGEGIVMETLNLSELEGYKTGGTIHIIVNNQIGFTTNS
;
A
#
# COMPACT_ATOMS: atom_id res chain seq x y z
N LEU A 1 5.82 20.06 39.52
CA LEU A 1 6.33 19.45 38.26
C LEU A 1 6.64 18.00 38.58
N PHE A 2 6.04 17.04 37.86
CA PHE A 2 6.33 15.63 38.05
C PHE A 2 7.24 15.17 36.90
N VAL A 3 8.20 14.27 37.20
CA VAL A 3 9.11 13.67 36.21
C VAL A 3 8.95 12.17 36.33
N PRO A 4 7.91 11.59 35.70
CA PRO A 4 7.74 10.14 35.68
C PRO A 4 8.78 9.46 34.83
N SER A 5 9.07 8.18 35.14
CA SER A 5 10.08 7.39 34.41
C SER A 5 9.52 6.14 33.78
N ILE A 6 9.87 5.91 32.52
CA ILE A 6 9.63 4.64 31.82
C ILE A 6 10.71 3.66 32.28
N LYS A 7 10.30 2.51 32.77
CA LYS A 7 11.23 1.47 33.29
C LYS A 7 11.76 0.62 32.17
N ASN A 8 13.07 0.28 32.26
CA ASN A 8 13.74 -0.58 31.27
C ASN A 8 13.50 -0.13 29.82
N ALA A 9 13.57 1.18 29.58
CA ALA A 9 13.29 1.77 28.27
C ALA A 9 14.20 1.21 27.16
N ASP A 10 15.38 0.72 27.49
CA ASP A 10 16.35 0.06 26.61
C ASP A 10 15.88 -1.31 26.10
N LEU A 11 14.92 -1.94 26.75
CA LEU A 11 14.37 -3.24 26.35
C LEU A 11 13.06 -3.11 25.55
N LEU A 12 12.52 -1.90 25.41
CA LEU A 12 11.25 -1.67 24.73
C LEU A 12 11.47 -1.41 23.23
N THR A 13 10.56 -1.91 22.39
CA THR A 13 10.43 -1.41 21.02
C THR A 13 9.91 0.02 21.06
N PHE A 14 10.09 0.78 19.97
CA PHE A 14 9.63 2.16 19.94
C PHE A 14 8.10 2.26 20.12
N SER A 15 7.34 1.35 19.55
CA SER A 15 5.88 1.27 19.73
C SER A 15 5.49 1.03 21.21
N GLN A 16 6.18 0.11 21.89
CA GLN A 16 5.98 -0.14 23.32
C GLN A 16 6.35 1.08 24.16
N PHE A 17 7.46 1.74 23.81
CA PHE A 17 7.90 2.96 24.49
C PHE A 17 6.85 4.08 24.39
N ILE A 18 6.28 4.33 23.21
CA ILE A 18 5.22 5.33 23.02
C ILE A 18 3.97 4.96 23.82
N THR A 19 3.59 3.70 23.86
CA THR A 19 2.45 3.23 24.66
C THR A 19 2.63 3.52 26.14
N GLU A 20 3.83 3.24 26.68
CA GLU A 20 4.15 3.55 28.07
C GLU A 20 4.22 5.07 28.33
N TYR A 21 4.78 5.83 27.39
CA TYR A 21 4.80 7.29 27.45
C TYR A 21 3.40 7.88 27.54
N ASP A 22 2.50 7.47 26.65
CA ASP A 22 1.11 7.97 26.63
C ASP A 22 0.36 7.59 27.89
N ASN A 23 0.59 6.38 28.43
CA ASN A 23 0.02 5.94 29.70
C ASN A 23 0.49 6.84 30.86
N LEU A 24 1.79 7.15 30.95
CA LEU A 24 2.33 8.05 31.96
C LEU A 24 1.80 9.48 31.82
N VAL A 25 1.68 9.99 30.59
CA VAL A 25 1.07 11.30 30.31
C VAL A 25 -0.39 11.32 30.75
N PHE A 26 -1.15 10.27 30.46
CA PHE A 26 -2.54 10.14 30.90
C PHE A 26 -2.65 10.12 32.45
N LYS A 27 -1.81 9.31 33.10
CA LYS A 27 -1.76 9.28 34.58
C LYS A 27 -1.40 10.65 35.16
N ALA A 28 -0.41 11.34 34.58
CA ALA A 28 0.02 12.66 35.02
C ALA A 28 -1.09 13.71 34.90
N ARG A 29 -1.79 13.75 33.75
CA ARG A 29 -2.90 14.68 33.50
C ARG A 29 -4.10 14.45 34.42
N ASN A 30 -4.31 13.21 34.84
CA ASN A 30 -5.42 12.83 35.74
C ASN A 30 -5.04 12.73 37.23
N ASN A 31 -3.83 13.19 37.61
CA ASN A 31 -3.30 13.07 38.96
C ASN A 31 -3.32 11.64 39.54
N LYS A 32 -3.02 10.65 38.70
CA LYS A 32 -3.01 9.22 39.04
C LYS A 32 -1.62 8.61 39.04
N LEU A 33 -0.56 9.42 39.13
CA LEU A 33 0.82 8.93 39.21
C LEU A 33 1.07 8.27 40.56
N ASP A 34 1.67 7.09 40.54
CA ASP A 34 2.11 6.36 41.73
C ASP A 34 3.58 6.70 42.08
N LEU A 35 3.99 6.40 43.31
CA LEU A 35 5.39 6.57 43.75
C LEU A 35 6.37 5.75 42.86
N LYS A 36 5.93 4.61 42.38
CA LYS A 36 6.71 3.78 41.46
C LYS A 36 6.97 4.46 40.12
N ASP A 37 6.04 5.28 39.65
CA ASP A 37 6.20 6.01 38.40
C ASP A 37 7.27 7.13 38.53
N LEU A 38 7.65 7.51 39.75
CA LEU A 38 8.56 8.62 40.05
C LEU A 38 9.92 8.19 40.62
N SER A 39 10.15 6.88 40.83
CA SER A 39 11.38 6.33 41.42
C SER A 39 12.35 5.81 40.34
N ASP A 40 13.59 5.53 40.75
CA ASP A 40 14.62 4.79 40.04
C ASP A 40 14.95 5.34 38.62
N THR A 41 14.90 6.66 38.47
CA THR A 41 15.24 7.35 37.24
C THR A 41 16.75 7.45 37.11
N THR A 42 17.33 6.85 36.06
CA THR A 42 18.77 6.87 35.78
C THR A 42 19.18 8.01 34.84
N THR A 43 18.31 8.33 33.88
CA THR A 43 18.52 9.39 32.88
C THR A 43 17.22 10.18 32.70
N SER A 44 17.33 11.46 32.44
CA SER A 44 16.17 12.33 32.15
C SER A 44 16.31 13.06 30.85
N ILE A 45 15.16 13.36 30.24
CA ILE A 45 15.05 14.28 29.11
C ILE A 45 14.22 15.47 29.55
N THR A 46 14.70 16.68 29.27
CA THR A 46 13.93 17.92 29.45
C THR A 46 13.80 18.64 28.13
N ASN A 47 12.58 19.12 27.83
CA ASN A 47 12.29 19.80 26.58
C ASN A 47 11.72 21.19 26.82
N PRO A 48 12.56 22.18 27.18
CA PRO A 48 12.13 23.58 27.28
C PRO A 48 11.95 24.25 25.90
N GLY A 49 12.33 23.57 24.80
CA GLY A 49 12.14 24.05 23.44
C GLY A 49 10.68 24.28 23.07
N THR A 50 9.75 23.54 23.66
CA THR A 50 8.30 23.72 23.46
C THR A 50 7.77 25.09 23.90
N ILE A 51 8.52 25.82 24.76
CA ILE A 51 8.21 27.18 25.18
C ILE A 51 9.17 28.21 24.59
N GLY A 52 9.93 27.84 23.55
CA GLY A 52 10.79 28.75 22.80
C GLY A 52 12.24 28.88 23.28
N THR A 53 12.68 28.06 24.24
CA THR A 53 14.06 28.09 24.73
C THR A 53 14.98 27.37 23.73
N SER A 54 15.90 28.10 23.09
CA SER A 54 16.82 27.52 22.08
C SER A 54 17.94 26.67 22.70
N PHE A 55 18.38 27.02 23.91
CA PHE A 55 19.42 26.28 24.63
C PHE A 55 19.10 26.23 26.12
N SER A 56 19.34 25.09 26.74
CA SER A 56 19.28 24.94 28.19
C SER A 56 20.46 24.12 28.73
N ALA A 57 20.95 24.49 29.92
CA ALA A 57 21.87 23.66 30.68
C ALA A 57 21.10 23.06 31.87
N PRO A 58 20.46 21.90 31.72
CA PRO A 58 19.60 21.34 32.74
C PRO A 58 20.42 20.90 33.95
N ARG A 59 19.82 20.99 35.12
CA ARG A 59 20.46 20.60 36.39
C ARG A 59 20.21 19.12 36.64
N LEU A 60 21.28 18.36 36.84
CA LEU A 60 21.21 16.94 37.15
C LEU A 60 20.51 16.71 38.51
N MET A 61 19.58 15.77 38.52
CA MET A 61 18.88 15.38 39.73
C MET A 61 19.69 14.35 40.54
N LYS A 62 19.50 14.30 41.84
CA LYS A 62 20.20 13.36 42.72
C LYS A 62 19.90 11.91 42.29
N GLY A 63 20.95 11.13 42.07
CA GLY A 63 20.84 9.72 41.68
C GLY A 63 20.82 9.47 40.17
N GLN A 64 20.82 10.53 39.34
CA GLN A 64 20.89 10.40 37.88
C GLN A 64 22.32 10.58 37.38
N GLY A 65 22.66 9.83 36.34
CA GLY A 65 23.94 9.94 35.65
C GLY A 65 23.97 10.99 34.56
N LEU A 66 22.83 11.19 33.86
CA LEU A 66 22.73 12.04 32.69
C LEU A 66 21.36 12.73 32.63
N ILE A 67 21.33 13.94 32.11
CA ILE A 67 20.13 14.63 31.65
C ILE A 67 20.38 15.29 30.29
N VAL A 68 19.50 15.03 29.33
CA VAL A 68 19.57 15.62 27.98
C VAL A 68 18.55 16.74 27.89
N GLY A 69 18.99 17.90 27.45
CA GLY A 69 18.15 19.07 27.16
C GLY A 69 17.90 19.21 25.67
N ILE A 70 16.63 19.42 25.31
CA ILE A 70 16.19 19.65 23.93
C ILE A 70 15.77 21.09 23.78
N GLY A 71 16.42 21.84 22.89
CA GLY A 71 16.09 23.22 22.55
C GLY A 71 14.89 23.32 21.61
N SER A 72 14.48 24.55 21.30
CA SER A 72 13.45 24.79 20.29
C SER A 72 13.93 24.37 18.90
N ILE A 73 12.98 23.89 18.11
CA ILE A 73 13.21 23.62 16.68
C ILE A 73 12.92 24.90 15.92
N ASP A 74 13.97 25.59 15.48
CA ASP A 74 13.85 26.86 14.78
C ASP A 74 15.02 27.03 13.79
N TYR A 75 14.92 28.03 12.93
CA TYR A 75 16.04 28.39 12.05
C TYR A 75 17.25 28.85 12.87
N PRO A 76 18.47 28.60 12.39
CA PRO A 76 19.68 29.16 13.01
C PRO A 76 19.55 30.67 13.19
N THR A 77 20.11 31.20 14.25
CA THR A 77 19.93 32.60 14.68
C THR A 77 20.25 33.60 13.54
N GLU A 78 21.22 33.26 12.70
CA GLU A 78 21.67 34.07 11.57
C GLU A 78 20.59 34.20 10.48
N PHE A 79 19.63 33.28 10.46
CA PHE A 79 18.59 33.18 9.43
C PHE A 79 17.20 33.54 9.92
N GLN A 80 16.98 33.77 11.22
CA GLN A 80 15.65 34.01 11.80
C GLN A 80 14.97 35.30 11.24
N ALA A 81 15.72 36.28 10.75
CA ALA A 81 15.18 37.47 10.14
C ALA A 81 15.00 37.38 8.60
N VAL A 82 15.31 36.23 8.02
CA VAL A 82 15.17 36.02 6.56
C VAL A 82 13.73 35.65 6.24
N ARG A 83 13.23 36.14 5.11
CA ARG A 83 11.87 35.80 4.64
C ARG A 83 11.75 34.33 4.36
N PRO A 84 10.57 33.67 4.65
CA PRO A 84 10.37 32.24 4.48
C PRO A 84 10.62 31.72 3.06
N ASP A 85 10.27 32.53 2.04
CA ASP A 85 10.53 32.21 0.64
C ASP A 85 12.03 32.10 0.34
N LYS A 86 12.85 32.99 0.95
CA LYS A 86 14.30 32.95 0.78
C LYS A 86 14.96 31.83 1.59
N LEU A 87 14.43 31.47 2.75
CA LEU A 87 14.91 30.32 3.51
C LEU A 87 14.75 29.02 2.72
N SER A 88 13.59 28.86 2.06
CA SER A 88 13.33 27.71 1.20
C SER A 88 14.23 27.71 -0.04
N GLU A 89 14.44 28.87 -0.68
CA GLU A 89 15.33 29.04 -1.84
C GLU A 89 16.77 28.63 -1.51
N PHE A 90 17.23 28.94 -0.30
CA PHE A 90 18.58 28.58 0.18
C PHE A 90 18.65 27.18 0.81
N ALA A 91 17.56 26.44 0.82
CA ALA A 91 17.46 25.15 1.50
C ALA A 91 17.91 25.19 2.98
N ILE A 92 17.58 26.28 3.68
CA ILE A 92 17.88 26.41 5.11
C ILE A 92 16.83 25.66 5.89
N SER A 93 17.24 24.64 6.63
CA SER A 93 16.38 23.87 7.51
C SER A 93 16.41 24.37 8.95
N LYS A 94 15.35 24.06 9.68
CA LYS A 94 15.33 24.25 11.12
C LYS A 94 16.30 23.31 11.80
N VAL A 95 16.89 23.77 12.88
CA VAL A 95 17.83 23.00 13.70
C VAL A 95 17.33 22.89 15.14
N VAL A 96 17.78 21.89 15.84
CA VAL A 96 17.55 21.71 17.28
C VAL A 96 18.89 21.59 17.98
N THR A 97 19.03 22.26 19.10
CA THR A 97 20.23 22.13 19.95
C THR A 97 19.98 21.06 21.01
N LEU A 98 20.83 20.05 21.06
CA LEU A 98 20.85 19.06 22.12
C LEU A 98 22.01 19.40 23.07
N SER A 99 21.72 19.40 24.36
CA SER A 99 22.70 19.61 25.41
C SER A 99 22.68 18.44 26.39
N SER A 100 23.79 18.13 27.01
CA SER A 100 23.87 17.12 28.08
C SER A 100 24.50 17.68 29.32
N THR A 101 23.96 17.33 30.48
CA THR A 101 24.60 17.50 31.79
C THR A 101 24.74 16.14 32.42
N TYR A 102 25.93 15.81 32.90
CA TYR A 102 26.25 14.47 33.39
C TYR A 102 27.06 14.52 34.69
N ASP A 103 27.02 13.41 35.43
CA ASP A 103 27.83 13.25 36.64
C ASP A 103 29.26 12.82 36.24
N HIS A 104 30.20 13.74 36.33
CA HIS A 104 31.58 13.54 35.90
C HIS A 104 32.33 12.49 36.73
N ARG A 105 31.75 12.01 37.83
CA ARG A 105 32.32 10.91 38.63
C ARG A 105 32.12 9.55 37.98
N ILE A 106 31.14 9.41 37.10
CA ILE A 106 30.74 8.15 36.43
C ILE A 106 30.79 8.25 34.91
N ILE A 107 30.70 9.43 34.32
CA ILE A 107 30.72 9.67 32.87
C ILE A 107 31.84 10.65 32.53
N GLN A 108 32.73 10.23 31.63
CA GLN A 108 33.79 11.10 31.14
C GLN A 108 33.29 12.04 30.02
N GLY A 109 34.01 13.15 29.81
CA GLY A 109 33.64 14.13 28.79
C GLY A 109 33.61 13.53 27.37
N ALA A 110 34.51 12.64 27.07
CA ALA A 110 34.54 11.93 25.79
C ALA A 110 33.26 11.07 25.60
N GLU A 111 32.85 10.31 26.58
CA GLU A 111 31.67 9.46 26.54
C GLU A 111 30.39 10.26 26.33
N SER A 112 30.27 11.43 27.00
CA SER A 112 29.15 12.34 26.78
C SER A 112 29.14 12.93 25.38
N ALA A 113 30.31 13.29 24.83
CA ALA A 113 30.43 13.80 23.47
C ALA A 113 30.09 12.72 22.43
N GLU A 114 30.56 11.49 22.63
CA GLU A 114 30.23 10.34 21.77
C GLU A 114 28.73 10.03 21.79
N CYS A 115 28.08 10.10 22.96
CA CYS A 115 26.64 9.93 23.09
C CYS A 115 25.88 10.97 22.27
N LEU A 116 26.22 12.26 22.36
CA LEU A 116 25.59 13.30 21.58
C LEU A 116 25.86 13.15 20.07
N ALA A 117 27.07 12.75 19.69
CA ALA A 117 27.42 12.49 18.30
C ALA A 117 26.60 11.31 17.74
N TYR A 118 26.39 10.27 18.55
CA TYR A 118 25.58 9.11 18.18
C TYR A 118 24.09 9.49 18.05
N LEU A 119 23.55 10.28 18.99
CA LEU A 119 22.20 10.82 18.88
C LEU A 119 22.01 11.64 17.60
N ASN A 120 22.98 12.51 17.29
CA ASN A 120 22.95 13.26 16.03
C ASN A 120 22.94 12.33 14.82
N LYS A 121 23.82 11.30 14.81
CA LYS A 121 23.85 10.29 13.73
C LYS A 121 22.51 9.59 13.54
N LEU A 122 21.83 9.19 14.61
CA LEU A 122 20.50 8.58 14.54
C LEU A 122 19.45 9.55 14.00
N LEU A 123 19.43 10.78 14.52
CA LEU A 123 18.44 11.80 14.14
C LEU A 123 18.54 12.23 12.68
N ILE A 124 19.71 12.13 12.06
CA ILE A 124 19.90 12.35 10.63
C ILE A 124 19.73 11.09 9.78
N GLY A 125 19.19 10.00 10.34
CA GLY A 125 18.84 8.78 9.63
C GLY A 125 19.92 7.70 9.60
N GLY A 126 20.98 7.83 10.41
CA GLY A 126 22.00 6.78 10.53
C GLY A 126 21.46 5.50 11.14
N GLU A 127 22.07 4.35 10.79
CA GLU A 127 21.79 3.02 11.32
C GLU A 127 20.35 2.53 11.13
N ASN A 128 19.72 2.96 10.06
CA ASN A 128 18.33 2.62 9.75
C ASN A 128 17.37 2.95 10.92
N PHE A 129 17.64 4.08 11.61
CA PHE A 129 16.89 4.45 12.82
C PHE A 129 15.41 4.64 12.58
N TYR A 130 15.06 5.35 11.50
CA TYR A 130 13.65 5.60 11.17
C TYR A 130 12.95 4.35 10.67
N GLU A 131 13.65 3.47 9.94
CA GLU A 131 13.13 2.17 9.51
C GLU A 131 12.76 1.30 10.71
N GLN A 132 13.62 1.27 11.73
CA GLN A 132 13.33 0.53 12.97
C GLN A 132 12.09 1.09 13.68
N ILE A 133 11.89 2.42 13.67
CA ILE A 133 10.70 3.05 14.21
C ILE A 133 9.46 2.62 13.42
N PHE A 134 9.46 2.75 12.09
CA PHE A 134 8.33 2.35 11.25
C PHE A 134 8.04 0.86 11.37
N TYR A 135 9.07 0.03 11.40
CA TYR A 135 8.93 -1.41 11.61
C TYR A 135 8.27 -1.73 12.96
N SER A 136 8.60 -0.99 14.02
CA SER A 136 8.01 -1.21 15.35
C SER A 136 6.52 -0.87 15.43
N PHE A 137 5.99 -0.11 14.48
CA PHE A 137 4.58 0.25 14.36
C PHE A 137 3.84 -0.57 13.31
N ASP A 138 4.48 -1.56 12.69
CA ASP A 138 3.94 -2.29 11.53
C ASP A 138 3.52 -1.35 10.38
N VAL A 139 4.19 -0.21 10.26
CA VAL A 139 3.93 0.75 9.18
C VAL A 139 4.66 0.29 7.93
N PRO A 140 3.96 0.12 6.79
CA PRO A 140 4.53 -0.48 5.58
C PRO A 140 5.49 0.43 4.80
N PHE A 141 5.74 1.63 5.27
CA PHE A 141 6.64 2.59 4.61
C PHE A 141 8.07 2.47 5.12
N GLU A 142 9.01 2.40 4.19
CA GLU A 142 10.40 2.68 4.47
C GLU A 142 10.64 4.18 4.36
N PRO A 143 11.31 4.80 5.35
CA PRO A 143 11.68 6.21 5.25
C PRO A 143 12.69 6.41 4.12
N VAL A 144 12.74 7.62 3.58
CA VAL A 144 13.75 8.01 2.58
C VAL A 144 15.12 8.00 3.22
N HIS A 145 16.05 7.26 2.64
CA HIS A 145 17.45 7.30 3.05
C HIS A 145 18.14 8.54 2.48
N TRP A 146 18.67 9.36 3.36
CA TRP A 146 19.47 10.50 2.96
C TRP A 146 20.95 10.14 3.11
N GLU A 147 21.70 10.22 2.00
CA GLU A 147 23.14 10.16 2.11
C GLU A 147 23.64 11.31 2.98
N ILE A 148 24.35 11.00 4.05
CA ILE A 148 25.12 12.00 4.78
C ILE A 148 26.06 12.62 3.76
N ASN A 149 26.08 13.95 3.65
CA ASN A 149 27.01 14.68 2.79
C ASN A 149 28.45 14.35 3.21
N ILE A 150 28.94 13.21 2.77
CA ILE A 150 30.37 12.91 2.78
C ILE A 150 30.94 13.87 1.77
N ASN A 151 31.74 14.84 2.25
CA ASN A 151 32.49 15.79 1.43
C ASN A 151 33.10 15.03 0.22
N LYS A 152 32.38 14.97 -0.87
CA LYS A 152 32.98 14.67 -2.17
C LYS A 152 33.79 15.91 -2.52
N GLN A 153 35.05 15.95 -2.08
CA GLN A 153 36.04 16.91 -2.50
C GLN A 153 36.28 16.83 -4.02
N LYS A 154 35.26 17.01 -4.82
CA LYS A 154 35.34 17.06 -6.27
C LYS A 154 34.24 17.95 -6.85
N TYR A 155 34.18 19.21 -6.44
CA TYR A 155 33.65 20.23 -7.33
C TYR A 155 34.24 21.60 -6.94
N HIS A 156 35.42 21.86 -7.44
CA HIS A 156 35.89 23.25 -7.64
C HIS A 156 35.19 23.83 -8.86
N GLN A 157 33.91 24.06 -8.73
CA GLN A 157 33.18 25.07 -9.46
C GLN A 157 32.07 25.49 -8.52
N THR A 158 32.10 26.73 -8.06
CA THR A 158 30.97 27.36 -7.39
C THR A 158 29.82 27.37 -8.41
N PRO A 159 28.78 26.47 -8.26
CA PRO A 159 27.61 26.58 -9.11
C PRO A 159 27.01 27.97 -8.86
N ARG A 160 26.66 28.69 -9.90
CA ARG A 160 25.81 29.87 -9.74
C ARG A 160 24.51 29.33 -9.15
N MET A 161 23.99 29.92 -8.06
CA MET A 161 22.79 29.46 -7.34
C MET A 161 21.56 29.18 -8.24
N THR A 162 21.50 29.89 -9.38
CA THR A 162 20.50 29.69 -10.43
C THR A 162 20.66 28.37 -11.16
N ASP A 163 21.86 27.83 -11.31
CA ASP A 163 22.12 26.60 -12.06
C ASP A 163 21.71 25.35 -11.20
N ASP A 164 21.97 25.37 -9.89
CA ASP A 164 21.57 24.31 -8.95
C ASP A 164 20.04 24.17 -8.87
N LEU A 165 19.30 25.28 -8.83
CA LEU A 165 17.84 25.24 -8.77
C LEU A 165 17.23 24.69 -10.06
N VAL A 166 17.76 25.08 -11.22
CA VAL A 166 17.31 24.60 -12.53
C VAL A 166 17.57 23.10 -12.65
N GLU A 167 18.76 22.64 -12.25
CA GLU A 167 19.12 21.22 -12.26
C GLU A 167 18.20 20.41 -11.33
N LYS A 168 17.99 20.86 -10.11
CA LYS A 168 17.11 20.19 -9.14
C LYS A 168 15.64 20.21 -9.55
N ASN A 169 15.15 21.24 -10.23
CA ASN A 169 13.81 21.22 -10.83
C ASN A 169 13.67 20.14 -11.92
N ALA A 170 14.71 19.92 -12.71
CA ALA A 170 14.70 18.79 -13.66
C ALA A 170 14.73 17.45 -12.94
N HIS A 171 15.50 17.33 -11.86
CA HIS A 171 15.62 16.11 -11.07
C HIS A 171 14.34 15.76 -10.32
N ILE A 172 13.57 16.74 -9.80
CA ILE A 172 12.28 16.43 -9.17
C ILE A 172 11.29 15.84 -10.16
N MET A 173 11.28 16.31 -11.42
CA MET A 173 10.44 15.75 -12.47
C MET A 173 10.85 14.31 -12.83
N GLN A 174 12.15 14.02 -12.80
CA GLN A 174 12.66 12.65 -13.00
C GLN A 174 12.23 11.75 -11.84
N LEU A 175 12.31 12.21 -10.61
CA LEU A 175 11.87 11.47 -9.43
C LEU A 175 10.36 11.19 -9.47
N ILE A 176 9.54 12.20 -9.81
CA ILE A 176 8.09 12.03 -10.00
C ILE A 176 7.81 10.94 -11.04
N ASN A 177 8.49 11.01 -12.19
CA ASN A 177 8.33 10.00 -13.22
C ASN A 177 8.80 8.61 -12.78
N ALA A 178 9.87 8.51 -12.01
CA ALA A 178 10.34 7.23 -11.46
C ALA A 178 9.28 6.58 -10.55
N TYR A 179 8.63 7.35 -9.68
CA TYR A 179 7.53 6.84 -8.86
C TYR A 179 6.31 6.42 -9.69
N ARG A 180 5.96 7.15 -10.75
CA ARG A 180 4.88 6.78 -11.68
C ARG A 180 5.16 5.46 -12.40
N VAL A 181 6.42 5.20 -12.73
CA VAL A 181 6.84 3.98 -13.44
C VAL A 181 7.07 2.81 -12.48
N ARG A 182 7.68 3.03 -11.33
CA ARG A 182 8.21 1.98 -10.43
C ARG A 182 7.80 2.08 -8.98
N GLY A 183 6.99 3.07 -8.58
CA GLY A 183 6.56 3.25 -7.19
C GLY A 183 5.86 2.00 -6.62
N HIS A 184 5.13 1.26 -7.48
CA HIS A 184 4.48 0.00 -7.12
C HIS A 184 5.44 -1.06 -6.56
N LEU A 185 6.74 -1.01 -6.92
CA LEU A 185 7.75 -1.93 -6.40
C LEU A 185 8.02 -1.73 -4.89
N LEU A 186 7.71 -0.54 -4.36
CA LEU A 186 7.77 -0.24 -2.93
C LEU A 186 6.43 -0.44 -2.22
N SER A 187 5.39 -0.89 -2.92
CA SER A 187 4.06 -1.07 -2.33
C SER A 187 4.02 -2.27 -1.38
N SER A 188 3.20 -2.16 -0.33
CA SER A 188 3.00 -3.20 0.67
C SER A 188 1.77 -4.06 0.34
N VAL A 189 1.80 -4.70 -0.82
CA VAL A 189 0.68 -5.52 -1.32
C VAL A 189 0.77 -6.99 -0.90
N ASN A 190 1.92 -7.44 -0.39
CA ASN A 190 2.14 -8.83 0.01
C ASN A 190 1.91 -9.03 1.51
N PRO A 191 0.81 -9.69 1.95
CA PRO A 191 0.54 -9.94 3.36
C PRO A 191 1.47 -10.98 4.00
N LEU A 192 2.19 -11.77 3.20
CA LEU A 192 3.09 -12.83 3.71
C LEU A 192 4.48 -12.30 4.08
N GLY A 193 4.73 -11.05 3.86
CA GLY A 193 6.00 -10.41 4.15
C GLY A 193 6.64 -9.79 2.93
N ARG A 194 7.61 -8.93 3.17
CA ARG A 194 8.27 -8.12 2.15
C ARG A 194 9.74 -8.52 2.04
N ALA A 195 10.18 -8.82 0.83
CA ALA A 195 11.60 -8.73 0.54
C ALA A 195 11.95 -7.23 0.42
N THR A 196 12.86 -6.76 1.25
CA THR A 196 13.36 -5.37 1.18
C THR A 196 14.26 -5.24 -0.03
N TYR A 197 13.70 -4.79 -1.15
CA TYR A 197 14.47 -4.41 -2.33
C TYR A 197 14.74 -2.91 -2.29
N TYR A 198 15.98 -2.53 -2.54
CA TYR A 198 16.38 -1.14 -2.70
C TYR A 198 16.36 -0.78 -4.19
N TYR A 199 15.59 0.24 -4.53
CA TYR A 199 15.50 0.80 -5.87
C TYR A 199 16.10 2.22 -5.87
N PRO A 200 17.35 2.37 -6.33
CA PRO A 200 18.05 3.66 -6.24
C PRO A 200 17.27 4.83 -6.86
N GLU A 201 16.60 4.59 -7.98
CA GLU A 201 15.82 5.62 -8.68
C GLU A 201 14.56 6.09 -7.95
N LEU A 202 14.15 5.43 -6.88
CA LEU A 202 13.06 5.88 -6.00
C LEU A 202 13.58 6.60 -4.76
N ASP A 203 14.90 6.68 -4.61
CA ASP A 203 15.55 7.42 -3.54
C ASP A 203 15.92 8.83 -4.01
N PRO A 204 15.46 9.88 -3.33
CA PRO A 204 15.82 11.26 -3.65
C PRO A 204 17.32 11.51 -3.71
N SER A 205 18.13 10.80 -2.92
CA SER A 205 19.58 10.95 -2.92
C SER A 205 20.23 10.59 -4.26
N TYR A 206 19.61 9.68 -5.02
CA TYR A 206 20.05 9.30 -6.37
C TYR A 206 20.08 10.51 -7.34
N TYR A 207 19.16 11.46 -7.13
CA TYR A 207 19.05 12.69 -7.90
C TYR A 207 19.80 13.87 -7.28
N GLY A 208 20.65 13.61 -6.26
CA GLY A 208 21.44 14.65 -5.60
C GLY A 208 20.63 15.51 -4.62
N PHE A 209 19.42 15.12 -4.25
CA PHE A 209 18.69 15.77 -3.17
C PHE A 209 19.27 15.37 -1.81
N THR A 210 19.14 16.29 -0.88
CA THR A 210 19.57 16.11 0.51
C THR A 210 18.42 16.42 1.46
N ILE A 211 18.61 16.12 2.74
CA ILE A 211 17.64 16.46 3.78
C ILE A 211 17.29 17.97 3.79
N TRP A 212 18.22 18.82 3.35
CA TRP A 212 18.05 20.27 3.28
C TRP A 212 17.10 20.72 2.16
N ASP A 213 16.83 19.85 1.19
CA ASP A 213 15.92 20.14 0.08
C ASP A 213 14.43 19.84 0.42
N LEU A 214 14.16 19.18 1.56
CA LEU A 214 12.79 18.77 1.93
C LEU A 214 11.78 19.91 2.00
N ASP A 215 12.19 21.05 2.54
CA ASP A 215 11.34 22.23 2.67
C ASP A 215 11.45 23.17 1.47
N ARG A 216 12.30 22.84 0.50
CA ARG A 216 12.50 23.64 -0.70
C ARG A 216 11.33 23.44 -1.65
N ILE A 217 10.85 24.53 -2.22
CA ILE A 217 9.75 24.56 -3.20
C ILE A 217 10.31 24.26 -4.59
N PHE A 218 9.67 23.33 -5.28
CA PHE A 218 10.00 22.94 -6.65
C PHE A 218 8.80 23.12 -7.55
N HIS A 219 9.06 23.39 -8.83
CA HIS A 219 8.04 23.27 -9.86
C HIS A 219 7.69 21.80 -10.08
N VAL A 220 6.40 21.50 -10.03
CA VAL A 220 5.86 20.14 -10.16
C VAL A 220 4.90 20.08 -11.35
N ASP A 221 4.25 18.95 -11.53
CA ASP A 221 3.31 18.71 -12.62
C ASP A 221 2.15 19.72 -12.60
N ASP A 222 1.91 20.39 -13.73
CA ASP A 222 0.83 21.37 -13.90
C ASP A 222 -0.57 20.79 -13.69
N GLU A 223 -0.72 19.45 -13.69
CA GLU A 223 -1.98 18.78 -13.44
C GLU A 223 -2.32 18.64 -11.95
N TRP A 224 -1.40 18.96 -11.05
CA TRP A 224 -1.67 19.02 -9.62
C TRP A 224 -2.34 20.34 -9.25
N GLN A 225 -2.95 20.42 -8.07
CA GLN A 225 -3.69 21.61 -7.62
C GLN A 225 -2.81 22.86 -7.54
N THR A 226 -1.48 22.69 -7.45
CA THR A 226 -0.49 23.74 -7.42
C THR A 226 0.68 23.37 -8.31
N ASN A 227 1.25 24.35 -9.03
CA ASN A 227 2.44 24.18 -9.87
C ASN A 227 3.73 24.18 -9.06
N GLU A 228 3.65 24.49 -7.77
CA GLU A 228 4.79 24.59 -6.87
C GLU A 228 4.46 23.87 -5.55
N MET A 229 5.39 23.03 -5.09
CA MET A 229 5.20 22.23 -3.89
C MET A 229 6.54 21.99 -3.18
N PRO A 230 6.57 21.98 -1.83
CA PRO A 230 7.73 21.50 -1.09
C PRO A 230 8.04 20.05 -1.40
N MET A 231 9.32 19.70 -1.47
CA MET A 231 9.72 18.33 -1.81
C MET A 231 9.11 17.27 -0.88
N ARG A 232 8.95 17.57 0.43
CA ARG A 232 8.31 16.65 1.39
C ARG A 232 6.90 16.28 0.97
N ASP A 233 6.12 17.26 0.50
CA ASP A 233 4.73 17.07 0.09
C ASP A 233 4.65 16.29 -1.23
N VAL A 234 5.63 16.51 -2.13
CA VAL A 234 5.79 15.70 -3.35
C VAL A 234 6.04 14.24 -3.00
N LEU A 235 6.97 13.96 -2.08
CA LEU A 235 7.28 12.60 -1.65
C LEU A 235 6.10 11.93 -0.94
N GLU A 236 5.40 12.66 -0.07
CA GLU A 236 4.20 12.18 0.59
C GLU A 236 3.13 11.79 -0.43
N LEU A 237 2.82 12.69 -1.37
CA LEU A 237 1.85 12.44 -2.45
C LEU A 237 2.21 11.18 -3.25
N LEU A 238 3.47 11.08 -3.70
CA LEU A 238 3.93 9.96 -4.53
C LEU A 238 3.89 8.63 -3.78
N ARG A 239 4.27 8.63 -2.51
CA ARG A 239 4.22 7.43 -1.66
C ARG A 239 2.79 7.01 -1.37
N ASP A 240 1.94 7.95 -1.00
CA ASP A 240 0.53 7.68 -0.78
C ASP A 240 -0.14 7.12 -2.04
N ALA A 241 0.19 7.67 -3.22
CA ALA A 241 -0.41 7.24 -4.47
C ALA A 241 0.09 5.87 -4.96
N TYR A 242 1.41 5.59 -4.80
CA TYR A 242 2.03 4.46 -5.50
C TYR A 242 2.64 3.39 -4.59
N CYS A 243 2.90 3.67 -3.30
CA CYS A 243 3.61 2.75 -2.42
C CYS A 243 2.75 2.17 -1.28
N GLY A 244 1.43 2.39 -1.31
CA GLY A 244 0.50 1.94 -0.28
C GLY A 244 0.19 0.43 -0.34
N GLN A 245 -0.91 0.05 0.29
CA GLN A 245 -1.45 -1.33 0.24
C GLN A 245 -2.14 -1.65 -1.09
N ALA A 246 -2.39 -0.65 -1.92
CA ALA A 246 -2.82 -0.78 -3.30
C ALA A 246 -1.93 0.11 -4.16
N SER A 247 -1.60 -0.35 -5.34
CA SER A 247 -0.77 0.38 -6.28
C SER A 247 -1.23 0.16 -7.72
N VAL A 248 -0.63 0.86 -8.68
CA VAL A 248 -1.02 0.82 -10.08
C VAL A 248 0.18 0.82 -11.01
N GLU A 249 0.12 -0.01 -12.04
CA GLU A 249 1.02 -0.01 -13.19
C GLU A 249 0.24 0.41 -14.44
N TYR A 250 0.53 1.59 -14.99
CA TYR A 250 -0.26 2.15 -16.10
C TYR A 250 0.60 2.86 -17.15
N MET A 251 1.90 3.04 -16.89
CA MET A 251 2.76 3.83 -17.77
C MET A 251 2.97 3.21 -19.15
N HIS A 252 2.69 1.91 -19.31
CA HIS A 252 2.72 1.20 -20.58
C HIS A 252 1.53 1.54 -21.50
N ILE A 253 0.44 2.12 -20.97
CA ILE A 253 -0.76 2.48 -21.74
C ILE A 253 -0.41 3.56 -22.77
N GLN A 254 -0.70 3.31 -24.06
CA GLN A 254 -0.39 4.24 -25.14
C GLN A 254 -1.43 5.37 -25.28
N ASP A 255 -2.69 5.09 -24.96
CA ASP A 255 -3.75 6.09 -24.98
C ASP A 255 -3.52 7.12 -23.86
N LEU A 256 -3.18 8.35 -24.25
CA LEU A 256 -2.88 9.44 -23.33
C LEU A 256 -4.09 9.83 -22.45
N THR A 257 -5.31 9.72 -22.97
CA THR A 257 -6.53 10.07 -22.22
C THR A 257 -6.73 9.08 -21.08
N LYS A 258 -6.63 7.78 -21.37
CA LYS A 258 -6.73 6.72 -20.35
C LYS A 258 -5.59 6.80 -19.34
N LYS A 259 -4.36 6.99 -19.83
CA LYS A 259 -3.18 7.14 -18.97
C LYS A 259 -3.33 8.31 -17.99
N ASN A 260 -3.71 9.48 -18.48
CA ASN A 260 -3.89 10.67 -17.66
C ASN A 260 -5.05 10.51 -16.67
N TRP A 261 -6.15 9.86 -17.08
CA TRP A 261 -7.26 9.57 -16.17
C TRP A 261 -6.82 8.69 -14.98
N ILE A 262 -6.07 7.62 -15.25
CA ILE A 262 -5.54 6.73 -14.19
C ILE A 262 -4.59 7.51 -13.28
N LYS A 263 -3.65 8.26 -13.85
CA LYS A 263 -2.71 9.09 -13.11
C LYS A 263 -3.45 10.03 -12.14
N GLN A 264 -4.37 10.83 -12.67
CA GLN A 264 -5.14 11.78 -11.87
C GLN A 264 -5.97 11.09 -10.79
N TYR A 265 -6.57 9.94 -11.10
CA TYR A 265 -7.34 9.19 -10.12
C TYR A 265 -6.48 8.77 -8.92
N PHE A 266 -5.32 8.14 -9.14
CA PHE A 266 -4.45 7.67 -8.08
C PHE A 266 -3.77 8.81 -7.32
N GLU A 267 -3.27 9.82 -8.00
CA GLU A 267 -2.61 10.98 -7.38
C GLU A 267 -3.58 11.86 -6.56
N ASN A 268 -4.84 11.97 -6.97
CA ASN A 268 -5.85 12.70 -6.21
C ASN A 268 -6.43 11.91 -5.04
N THR A 269 -6.60 10.60 -5.18
CA THR A 269 -7.12 9.75 -4.08
C THR A 269 -6.06 9.44 -3.03
N ARG A 270 -4.76 9.44 -3.38
CA ARG A 270 -3.63 9.13 -2.49
C ARG A 270 -3.87 7.88 -1.65
N SER A 271 -4.33 6.80 -2.26
CA SER A 271 -4.77 5.57 -1.56
C SER A 271 -5.81 5.79 -0.44
N ASN A 272 -6.33 6.99 -0.29
CA ASN A 272 -7.38 7.31 0.66
C ASN A 272 -8.75 7.12 -0.01
N TYR A 273 -9.12 5.86 -0.18
CA TYR A 273 -10.41 5.49 -0.70
C TYR A 273 -11.48 5.79 0.36
N ASN A 274 -12.25 6.85 0.16
CA ASN A 274 -13.30 7.26 1.08
C ASN A 274 -14.50 6.30 1.00
N ILE A 275 -14.30 5.08 1.52
CA ILE A 275 -15.33 4.05 1.57
C ILE A 275 -16.29 4.39 2.70
N SER A 276 -17.59 4.57 2.40
CA SER A 276 -18.61 4.83 3.41
C SER A 276 -18.71 3.70 4.44
N ASN A 277 -19.14 4.02 5.65
CA ASN A 277 -19.31 3.01 6.70
C ASN A 277 -20.29 1.91 6.30
N ASP A 278 -21.38 2.24 5.61
CA ASP A 278 -22.34 1.26 5.12
C ASP A 278 -21.68 0.28 4.13
N ARG A 279 -20.82 0.80 3.26
CA ARG A 279 -20.07 -0.06 2.32
C ARG A 279 -19.04 -0.93 3.04
N LYS A 280 -18.34 -0.39 4.04
CA LYS A 280 -17.42 -1.19 4.88
C LYS A 280 -18.13 -2.34 5.60
N ILE A 281 -19.33 -2.08 6.14
CA ILE A 281 -20.15 -3.11 6.80
C ILE A 281 -20.56 -4.19 5.78
N LYS A 282 -20.99 -3.81 4.58
CA LYS A 282 -21.33 -4.77 3.52
C LYS A 282 -20.14 -5.64 3.13
N ILE A 283 -18.96 -5.03 2.89
CA ILE A 283 -17.74 -5.77 2.59
C ILE A 283 -17.43 -6.77 3.69
N LEU A 284 -17.49 -6.35 4.95
CA LEU A 284 -17.29 -7.26 6.09
C LEU A 284 -18.29 -8.42 6.11
N GLN A 285 -19.57 -8.15 5.86
CA GLN A 285 -20.61 -9.18 5.79
C GLN A 285 -20.32 -10.19 4.66
N GLU A 286 -19.92 -9.71 3.49
CA GLU A 286 -19.58 -10.54 2.34
C GLU A 286 -18.34 -11.42 2.60
N ILE A 287 -17.32 -10.88 3.29
CA ILE A 287 -16.15 -11.66 3.72
C ILE A 287 -16.54 -12.74 4.74
N ILE A 288 -17.34 -12.40 5.75
CA ILE A 288 -17.84 -13.36 6.75
C ILE A 288 -18.68 -14.46 6.09
N GLN A 289 -19.52 -14.12 5.10
CA GLN A 289 -20.28 -15.10 4.34
C GLN A 289 -19.38 -16.07 3.58
N ALA A 290 -18.33 -15.52 2.92
CA ALA A 290 -17.36 -16.33 2.19
C ALA A 290 -16.60 -17.28 3.11
N GLU A 291 -16.07 -16.78 4.21
CA GLU A 291 -15.35 -17.58 5.22
C GLU A 291 -16.26 -18.65 5.87
N THR A 292 -17.47 -18.26 6.25
CA THR A 292 -18.44 -19.20 6.84
C THR A 292 -18.77 -20.35 5.89
N PHE A 293 -18.92 -20.07 4.61
CA PHE A 293 -19.18 -21.07 3.59
C PHE A 293 -18.00 -22.06 3.45
N GLU A 294 -16.76 -21.55 3.40
CA GLU A 294 -15.56 -22.41 3.35
C GLU A 294 -15.43 -23.29 4.59
N ASN A 295 -15.62 -22.72 5.79
CA ASN A 295 -15.57 -23.45 7.06
C ASN A 295 -16.66 -24.52 7.14
N PHE A 296 -17.87 -24.22 6.66
CA PHE A 296 -18.95 -25.21 6.60
C PHE A 296 -18.60 -26.38 5.68
N LEU A 297 -18.12 -26.10 4.47
CA LEU A 297 -17.71 -27.15 3.53
C LEU A 297 -16.56 -28.00 4.09
N GLN A 298 -15.61 -27.38 4.79
CA GLN A 298 -14.50 -28.09 5.43
C GLN A 298 -14.99 -29.07 6.48
N THR A 299 -15.94 -28.67 7.30
CA THR A 299 -16.44 -29.46 8.39
C THR A 299 -17.37 -30.57 7.89
N LYS A 300 -18.25 -30.25 6.94
CA LYS A 300 -19.31 -31.20 6.48
C LYS A 300 -18.77 -32.22 5.48
N PHE A 301 -17.83 -31.80 4.59
CA PHE A 301 -17.30 -32.63 3.49
C PHE A 301 -15.81 -32.91 3.65
N LEU A 302 -15.42 -33.40 4.80
CA LEU A 302 -14.02 -33.68 5.15
C LEU A 302 -13.37 -34.63 4.12
N GLY A 303 -12.17 -34.30 3.65
CA GLY A 303 -11.40 -35.11 2.71
C GLY A 303 -11.81 -34.96 1.24
N THR A 304 -12.86 -34.21 0.91
CA THR A 304 -13.23 -33.92 -0.48
C THR A 304 -12.43 -32.76 -1.03
N LYS A 305 -11.98 -32.85 -2.29
CA LYS A 305 -11.36 -31.69 -2.99
C LYS A 305 -12.39 -30.58 -3.15
N ARG A 306 -12.04 -29.36 -2.77
CA ARG A 306 -12.93 -28.18 -2.84
C ARG A 306 -12.25 -26.91 -3.32
N PHE A 307 -10.90 -26.86 -3.35
CA PHE A 307 -10.12 -25.71 -3.77
C PHE A 307 -10.64 -24.41 -3.14
N SER A 308 -10.50 -24.31 -1.83
CA SER A 308 -11.08 -23.22 -1.04
C SER A 308 -10.48 -21.86 -1.38
N LEU A 309 -11.22 -20.80 -1.01
CA LEU A 309 -10.83 -19.41 -1.19
C LEU A 309 -10.13 -18.83 0.05
N GLU A 310 -9.81 -19.65 1.05
CA GLU A 310 -9.19 -19.23 2.30
C GLU A 310 -7.96 -18.34 2.06
N GLY A 311 -7.98 -17.13 2.67
CA GLY A 311 -6.98 -16.08 2.48
C GLY A 311 -7.24 -15.15 1.27
N GLY A 312 -8.22 -15.48 0.41
CA GLY A 312 -8.62 -14.66 -0.75
C GLY A 312 -10.09 -14.24 -0.73
N GLU A 313 -10.74 -14.19 0.43
CA GLU A 313 -12.18 -13.94 0.59
C GLU A 313 -12.59 -12.58 0.02
N THR A 314 -11.66 -11.64 -0.11
CA THR A 314 -11.89 -10.34 -0.74
C THR A 314 -12.29 -10.42 -2.22
N LEU A 315 -12.06 -11.56 -2.88
CA LEU A 315 -12.57 -11.82 -4.22
C LEU A 315 -14.10 -11.70 -4.29
N ILE A 316 -14.81 -12.10 -3.23
CA ILE A 316 -16.28 -12.06 -3.19
C ILE A 316 -16.84 -10.63 -3.21
N PRO A 317 -16.46 -9.72 -2.29
CA PRO A 317 -16.90 -8.32 -2.39
C PRO A 317 -16.38 -7.61 -3.65
N MET A 318 -15.21 -7.98 -4.18
CA MET A 318 -14.69 -7.43 -5.43
C MET A 318 -15.58 -7.80 -6.62
N LEU A 319 -15.91 -9.08 -6.80
CA LEU A 319 -16.79 -9.53 -7.88
C LEU A 319 -18.19 -8.92 -7.76
N ARG A 320 -18.75 -8.86 -6.55
CA ARG A 320 -20.03 -8.22 -6.34
C ARG A 320 -20.02 -6.75 -6.74
N TYR A 321 -18.93 -6.04 -6.41
CA TYR A 321 -18.78 -4.63 -6.77
C TYR A 321 -18.67 -4.46 -8.30
N LEU A 322 -17.88 -5.30 -8.98
CA LEU A 322 -17.77 -5.29 -10.44
C LEU A 322 -19.11 -5.56 -11.12
N LEU A 323 -19.87 -6.56 -10.67
CA LEU A 323 -21.21 -6.86 -11.22
C LEU A 323 -22.21 -5.74 -10.96
N ASN A 324 -22.16 -5.10 -9.79
CA ASN A 324 -22.97 -3.92 -9.52
C ASN A 324 -22.66 -2.78 -10.50
N LEU A 325 -21.38 -2.48 -10.72
CA LEU A 325 -20.97 -1.45 -11.68
C LEU A 325 -21.40 -1.81 -13.11
N ALA A 326 -21.15 -3.04 -13.55
CA ALA A 326 -21.53 -3.48 -14.88
C ALA A 326 -23.05 -3.37 -15.13
N ALA A 327 -23.85 -3.77 -14.13
CA ALA A 327 -25.31 -3.63 -14.22
C ALA A 327 -25.75 -2.16 -14.19
N ASP A 328 -25.12 -1.32 -13.39
CA ASP A 328 -25.44 0.10 -13.26
C ASP A 328 -25.02 0.90 -14.49
N GLU A 329 -23.98 0.48 -15.20
CA GLU A 329 -23.57 1.00 -16.51
C GLU A 329 -24.39 0.38 -17.67
N HIS A 330 -25.40 -0.43 -17.35
CA HIS A 330 -26.33 -1.01 -18.32
C HIS A 330 -25.68 -1.95 -19.33
N LEU A 331 -24.64 -2.67 -18.95
CA LEU A 331 -24.12 -3.76 -19.78
C LEU A 331 -25.16 -4.86 -19.89
N ALA A 332 -25.20 -5.54 -21.05
CA ALA A 332 -26.16 -6.60 -21.30
C ALA A 332 -25.77 -7.90 -20.56
N SER A 333 -24.48 -8.23 -20.56
CA SER A 333 -23.98 -9.46 -19.97
C SER A 333 -22.57 -9.37 -19.42
N THR A 334 -22.25 -10.32 -18.51
CA THR A 334 -20.89 -10.62 -18.09
C THR A 334 -20.61 -12.11 -18.24
N ILE A 335 -19.46 -12.44 -18.80
CA ILE A 335 -19.02 -13.82 -19.00
C ILE A 335 -17.82 -14.07 -18.10
N ILE A 336 -17.95 -15.04 -17.17
CA ILE A 336 -16.93 -15.32 -16.17
C ILE A 336 -16.23 -16.63 -16.49
N GLY A 337 -14.91 -16.59 -16.66
CA GLY A 337 -14.03 -17.74 -16.65
C GLY A 337 -13.23 -17.79 -15.38
N MET A 338 -13.11 -18.94 -14.78
CA MET A 338 -12.28 -19.04 -13.58
C MET A 338 -11.77 -20.46 -13.37
N SER A 339 -10.59 -20.55 -12.78
CA SER A 339 -10.04 -21.78 -12.27
C SER A 339 -10.88 -22.32 -11.11
N HIS A 340 -10.48 -23.45 -10.55
CA HIS A 340 -11.20 -24.11 -9.47
C HIS A 340 -11.17 -23.38 -8.12
N ARG A 341 -10.13 -22.55 -7.84
CA ARG A 341 -9.97 -21.85 -6.56
C ARG A 341 -11.07 -20.80 -6.37
N GLY A 342 -11.85 -20.94 -5.30
CA GLY A 342 -12.95 -20.03 -4.97
C GLY A 342 -14.21 -20.20 -5.84
N ARG A 343 -14.23 -21.16 -6.79
CA ARG A 343 -15.36 -21.31 -7.71
C ARG A 343 -16.68 -21.65 -7.00
N LEU A 344 -16.65 -22.52 -6.00
CA LEU A 344 -17.85 -22.87 -5.21
C LEU A 344 -18.38 -21.66 -4.44
N ASN A 345 -17.47 -20.86 -3.89
CA ASN A 345 -17.82 -19.65 -3.16
C ASN A 345 -18.44 -18.59 -4.11
N THR A 346 -17.88 -18.43 -5.29
CA THR A 346 -18.44 -17.58 -6.36
C THR A 346 -19.83 -18.04 -6.77
N LEU A 347 -20.04 -19.34 -7.00
CA LEU A 347 -21.34 -19.91 -7.34
C LEU A 347 -22.39 -19.63 -6.24
N ALA A 348 -22.01 -19.81 -4.97
CA ALA A 348 -22.93 -19.63 -3.84
C ALA A 348 -23.20 -18.14 -3.54
N ASN A 349 -22.15 -17.35 -3.31
CA ASN A 349 -22.26 -16.01 -2.74
C ASN A 349 -22.38 -14.91 -3.77
N ILE A 350 -21.97 -15.14 -5.02
CA ILE A 350 -22.08 -14.13 -6.10
C ILE A 350 -23.23 -14.48 -7.04
N LEU A 351 -23.23 -15.71 -7.55
CA LEU A 351 -24.15 -16.11 -8.60
C LEU A 351 -25.47 -16.71 -8.06
N GLY A 352 -25.57 -16.82 -6.74
CA GLY A 352 -26.81 -17.24 -6.06
C GLY A 352 -27.25 -18.69 -6.37
N LYS A 353 -26.30 -19.58 -6.74
CA LYS A 353 -26.62 -20.99 -6.92
C LYS A 353 -27.14 -21.56 -5.59
N PRO A 354 -28.32 -22.18 -5.55
CA PRO A 354 -28.89 -22.69 -4.31
C PRO A 354 -27.95 -23.67 -3.59
N LEU A 355 -27.73 -23.45 -2.29
CA LEU A 355 -26.81 -24.26 -1.49
C LEU A 355 -27.16 -25.73 -1.50
N ASN A 356 -28.47 -26.09 -1.49
CA ASN A 356 -28.93 -27.46 -1.58
C ASN A 356 -28.49 -28.14 -2.89
N LYS A 357 -28.42 -27.40 -4.01
CA LYS A 357 -27.89 -27.97 -5.26
C LYS A 357 -26.39 -28.22 -5.13
N ILE A 358 -25.63 -27.28 -4.57
CA ILE A 358 -24.18 -27.43 -4.34
C ILE A 358 -23.92 -28.67 -3.42
N PHE A 359 -24.67 -28.81 -2.33
CA PHE A 359 -24.46 -29.92 -1.38
C PHE A 359 -24.84 -31.29 -1.97
N ARG A 360 -25.90 -31.37 -2.76
CA ARG A 360 -26.26 -32.61 -3.50
C ARG A 360 -25.17 -33.03 -4.48
N GLU A 361 -24.53 -32.07 -5.15
CA GLU A 361 -23.38 -32.33 -6.02
C GLU A 361 -22.19 -32.93 -5.23
N PHE A 362 -22.00 -32.54 -3.95
CA PHE A 362 -21.00 -33.14 -3.06
C PHE A 362 -21.37 -34.58 -2.67
N GLU A 363 -22.65 -34.90 -2.61
CA GLU A 363 -23.17 -36.23 -2.30
C GLU A 363 -23.23 -37.14 -3.53
N GLY A 364 -22.88 -36.63 -4.72
CA GLY A 364 -22.88 -37.39 -5.96
C GLY A 364 -24.26 -37.49 -6.66
N ASP A 365 -25.21 -36.69 -6.18
CA ASP A 365 -26.56 -36.61 -6.76
C ASP A 365 -26.61 -35.47 -7.78
N PHE A 366 -26.33 -35.80 -9.04
CA PHE A 366 -26.40 -34.87 -10.17
C PHE A 366 -27.81 -34.95 -10.75
N ALA A 367 -28.69 -34.04 -10.39
CA ALA A 367 -30.01 -33.96 -11.01
C ALA A 367 -29.89 -33.62 -12.52
N ASP A 368 -30.68 -34.30 -13.34
CA ASP A 368 -30.70 -34.32 -14.81
C ASP A 368 -31.08 -32.99 -15.49
N GLU A 369 -30.97 -31.85 -14.84
CA GLU A 369 -31.40 -30.56 -15.40
C GLU A 369 -30.25 -29.69 -15.89
N THR A 370 -30.12 -29.61 -17.20
CA THR A 370 -29.54 -28.51 -17.97
C THR A 370 -28.12 -28.04 -17.61
N TYR A 371 -27.16 -28.92 -17.68
CA TYR A 371 -25.75 -28.54 -17.63
C TYR A 371 -25.16 -28.46 -19.03
N GLU A 372 -24.62 -27.32 -19.41
CA GLU A 372 -23.72 -27.25 -20.55
C GLU A 372 -22.39 -27.89 -20.14
N GLY A 373 -22.13 -29.07 -20.68
CA GLY A 373 -20.88 -29.80 -20.51
C GLY A 373 -20.97 -31.04 -19.60
N SER A 374 -20.29 -32.10 -20.02
CA SER A 374 -20.13 -33.36 -19.27
C SER A 374 -18.95 -33.25 -18.30
N GLY A 375 -18.98 -32.29 -17.35
CA GLY A 375 -17.93 -32.17 -16.35
C GLY A 375 -17.90 -33.37 -15.42
N ASP A 376 -16.77 -34.02 -15.27
CA ASP A 376 -16.55 -35.16 -14.37
C ASP A 376 -16.48 -34.75 -12.89
N VAL A 377 -16.42 -33.46 -12.58
CA VAL A 377 -16.28 -32.91 -11.24
C VAL A 377 -17.18 -31.68 -11.02
N LYS A 378 -17.81 -31.64 -9.86
CA LYS A 378 -18.81 -30.67 -9.43
C LYS A 378 -18.39 -29.19 -9.54
N TYR A 379 -17.12 -28.89 -9.39
CA TYR A 379 -16.61 -27.51 -9.48
C TYR A 379 -16.23 -27.08 -10.90
N HIS A 380 -16.42 -27.94 -11.91
CA HIS A 380 -16.20 -27.59 -13.31
C HIS A 380 -17.48 -27.12 -14.03
N LEU A 381 -18.63 -27.35 -13.43
CA LEU A 381 -19.91 -27.00 -14.04
C LEU A 381 -20.08 -25.50 -14.23
N GLY A 382 -20.65 -25.12 -15.36
CA GLY A 382 -21.05 -23.76 -15.66
C GLY A 382 -22.34 -23.36 -14.92
N TYR A 383 -22.66 -22.07 -14.92
CA TYR A 383 -23.89 -21.56 -14.35
C TYR A 383 -24.32 -20.26 -15.03
N LYS A 384 -25.58 -20.16 -15.41
CA LYS A 384 -26.18 -18.95 -16.01
C LYS A 384 -27.30 -18.40 -15.15
N GLY A 385 -27.46 -17.09 -15.14
CA GLY A 385 -28.49 -16.45 -14.37
C GLY A 385 -28.55 -14.93 -14.57
N LYS A 386 -29.24 -14.29 -13.68
CA LYS A 386 -29.36 -12.82 -13.64
C LYS A 386 -28.86 -12.30 -12.33
N PHE A 387 -28.06 -11.27 -12.39
CA PHE A 387 -27.60 -10.52 -11.22
C PHE A 387 -28.38 -9.21 -11.15
N GLN A 388 -28.86 -8.86 -9.96
CA GLN A 388 -29.54 -7.61 -9.69
C GLN A 388 -28.63 -6.71 -8.85
N SER A 389 -28.33 -5.51 -9.36
CA SER A 389 -27.52 -4.54 -8.62
C SER A 389 -28.27 -3.91 -7.45
N GLU A 390 -27.54 -3.21 -6.59
CA GLU A 390 -28.11 -2.45 -5.47
C GLU A 390 -29.08 -1.33 -5.94
N LYS A 391 -28.95 -0.86 -7.18
CA LYS A 391 -29.88 0.09 -7.80
C LYS A 391 -31.03 -0.58 -8.58
N ASN A 392 -31.19 -1.90 -8.42
CA ASN A 392 -32.18 -2.73 -9.11
C ASN A 392 -31.99 -2.86 -10.63
N ASN A 393 -30.83 -2.55 -11.17
CA ASN A 393 -30.48 -2.87 -12.54
C ASN A 393 -30.14 -4.34 -12.67
N ILE A 394 -30.47 -4.95 -13.82
CA ILE A 394 -30.28 -6.39 -14.05
C ILE A 394 -29.26 -6.59 -15.16
N ILE A 395 -28.31 -7.49 -14.94
CA ILE A 395 -27.35 -7.96 -15.93
C ILE A 395 -27.41 -9.48 -16.02
N ASP A 396 -27.32 -10.02 -17.23
CA ASP A 396 -27.16 -11.46 -17.41
C ASP A 396 -25.73 -11.88 -17.10
N PHE A 397 -25.55 -13.02 -16.45
CA PHE A 397 -24.22 -13.58 -16.22
C PHE A 397 -24.10 -15.00 -16.72
N HIS A 398 -22.90 -15.34 -17.17
CA HIS A 398 -22.56 -16.68 -17.61
C HIS A 398 -21.21 -17.11 -17.03
N LEU A 399 -21.20 -17.98 -16.01
CA LEU A 399 -19.99 -18.67 -15.58
C LEU A 399 -19.74 -19.84 -16.51
N ALA A 400 -18.71 -19.76 -17.32
CA ALA A 400 -18.38 -20.82 -18.27
C ALA A 400 -17.95 -22.11 -17.55
N ALA A 401 -18.34 -23.26 -18.08
CA ALA A 401 -17.77 -24.54 -17.64
C ALA A 401 -16.27 -24.57 -17.99
N ASN A 402 -15.46 -25.17 -17.13
CA ASN A 402 -14.01 -25.29 -17.39
C ASN A 402 -13.52 -26.72 -17.13
N PRO A 403 -12.50 -27.19 -17.85
CA PRO A 403 -11.83 -28.45 -17.55
C PRO A 403 -10.82 -28.28 -16.40
N SER A 404 -10.20 -29.38 -15.97
CA SER A 404 -9.08 -29.36 -15.02
C SER A 404 -7.82 -28.69 -15.57
N HIS A 405 -7.70 -28.56 -16.89
CA HIS A 405 -6.61 -27.83 -17.53
C HIS A 405 -6.80 -26.34 -17.29
N LEU A 406 -5.88 -25.78 -16.53
CA LEU A 406 -5.92 -24.36 -16.17
C LEU A 406 -5.79 -23.48 -17.41
N GLU A 407 -6.45 -22.34 -17.40
CA GLU A 407 -6.44 -21.29 -18.42
C GLU A 407 -7.10 -21.67 -19.78
N LEU A 408 -7.45 -22.94 -20.04
CA LEU A 408 -8.16 -23.30 -21.28
C LEU A 408 -9.54 -22.66 -21.41
N VAL A 409 -10.12 -22.19 -20.32
CA VAL A 409 -11.39 -21.46 -20.29
C VAL A 409 -11.26 -20.05 -20.86
N ASP A 410 -10.06 -19.47 -20.91
CA ASP A 410 -9.85 -18.08 -21.32
C ASP A 410 -10.33 -17.80 -22.76
N PRO A 411 -9.82 -18.47 -23.78
CA PRO A 411 -10.30 -18.26 -25.14
C PRO A 411 -11.77 -18.69 -25.33
N VAL A 412 -12.28 -19.57 -24.49
CA VAL A 412 -13.71 -19.96 -24.52
C VAL A 412 -14.58 -18.79 -24.06
N VAL A 413 -14.20 -18.11 -22.97
CA VAL A 413 -14.90 -16.93 -22.46
C VAL A 413 -14.89 -15.80 -23.48
N GLU A 414 -13.74 -15.53 -24.08
CA GLU A 414 -13.62 -14.52 -25.15
C GLU A 414 -14.52 -14.87 -26.35
N GLY A 415 -14.55 -16.15 -26.74
CA GLY A 415 -15.42 -16.60 -27.83
C GLY A 415 -16.92 -16.48 -27.50
N ILE A 416 -17.34 -16.73 -26.23
CA ILE A 416 -18.71 -16.55 -25.79
C ILE A 416 -19.07 -15.06 -25.80
N ALA A 417 -18.21 -14.21 -25.23
CA ALA A 417 -18.43 -12.76 -25.22
C ALA A 417 -18.56 -12.20 -26.63
N ARG A 418 -17.67 -12.58 -27.53
CA ARG A 418 -17.74 -12.18 -28.94
C ARG A 418 -19.03 -12.63 -29.61
N ALA A 419 -19.48 -13.85 -29.36
CA ALA A 419 -20.75 -14.36 -29.91
C ALA A 419 -21.95 -13.58 -29.39
N GLU A 420 -21.97 -13.21 -28.10
CA GLU A 420 -23.04 -12.39 -27.50
C GLU A 420 -23.05 -11.00 -28.12
N GLU A 421 -21.91 -10.36 -28.31
CA GLU A 421 -21.79 -9.06 -28.99
C GLU A 421 -22.31 -9.12 -30.44
N ASP A 422 -21.98 -10.17 -31.18
CA ASP A 422 -22.48 -10.36 -32.53
C ASP A 422 -24.02 -10.52 -32.55
N ILE A 423 -24.59 -11.27 -31.59
CA ILE A 423 -26.04 -11.44 -31.43
C ILE A 423 -26.69 -10.08 -31.11
N LEU A 424 -26.09 -9.30 -30.22
CA LEU A 424 -26.56 -7.96 -29.85
C LEU A 424 -26.30 -6.92 -30.94
N ARG A 425 -25.53 -7.24 -31.96
CA ARG A 425 -25.04 -6.31 -32.98
C ARG A 425 -24.24 -5.15 -32.39
N ASP A 426 -23.50 -5.44 -31.35
CA ASP A 426 -22.67 -4.47 -30.64
C ASP A 426 -21.38 -4.19 -31.44
N ARG A 427 -21.38 -3.11 -32.20
CA ARG A 427 -20.23 -2.72 -33.03
C ARG A 427 -19.08 -2.08 -32.24
N TYR A 428 -19.36 -1.67 -31.01
CA TYR A 428 -18.39 -0.97 -30.15
C TYR A 428 -17.76 -1.89 -29.13
N HIS A 429 -18.21 -3.15 -29.02
CA HIS A 429 -17.72 -4.12 -28.06
C HIS A 429 -17.77 -3.58 -26.62
N ASN A 430 -18.92 -3.04 -26.22
CA ASN A 430 -19.10 -2.41 -24.91
C ASN A 430 -20.37 -2.88 -24.18
N GLN A 431 -21.02 -3.95 -24.65
CA GLN A 431 -22.23 -4.50 -24.02
C GLN A 431 -21.97 -5.80 -23.25
N SER A 432 -20.87 -6.49 -23.52
CA SER A 432 -20.45 -7.70 -22.81
C SER A 432 -19.15 -7.44 -22.06
N LEU A 433 -19.03 -7.96 -20.84
CA LEU A 433 -17.82 -7.84 -20.01
C LEU A 433 -17.26 -9.21 -19.68
N PRO A 434 -16.17 -9.65 -20.35
CA PRO A 434 -15.42 -10.83 -19.95
C PRO A 434 -14.67 -10.57 -18.65
N ILE A 435 -14.72 -11.55 -17.72
CA ILE A 435 -13.94 -11.55 -16.47
C ILE A 435 -13.24 -12.90 -16.36
N LEU A 436 -11.93 -12.88 -16.29
CA LEU A 436 -11.10 -14.07 -16.14
C LEU A 436 -10.39 -14.07 -14.78
N ILE A 437 -10.54 -15.17 -14.03
CA ILE A 437 -9.97 -15.32 -12.69
C ILE A 437 -8.96 -16.45 -12.71
N HIS A 438 -7.70 -16.09 -12.47
CA HIS A 438 -6.53 -16.93 -12.63
C HIS A 438 -5.87 -17.32 -11.32
N GLY A 439 -5.10 -18.40 -11.33
CA GLY A 439 -4.00 -18.60 -10.39
C GLY A 439 -2.73 -17.92 -10.91
N ASP A 440 -1.87 -17.47 -10.02
CA ASP A 440 -0.65 -16.73 -10.36
C ASP A 440 0.32 -17.56 -11.23
N SER A 441 0.56 -18.81 -10.85
CA SER A 441 1.51 -19.66 -11.58
C SER A 441 1.01 -20.11 -12.95
N SER A 442 -0.28 -20.40 -13.10
CA SER A 442 -0.86 -20.76 -14.39
C SER A 442 -0.91 -19.55 -15.32
N PHE A 443 -1.26 -18.39 -14.80
CA PHE A 443 -1.26 -17.14 -15.54
C PHE A 443 0.10 -16.87 -16.22
N ALA A 444 1.19 -17.01 -15.46
CA ALA A 444 2.53 -16.75 -15.97
C ALA A 444 3.12 -17.91 -16.78
N GLY A 445 2.78 -19.16 -16.43
CA GLY A 445 3.56 -20.35 -16.81
C GLY A 445 3.02 -21.17 -17.95
N GLU A 446 1.70 -21.18 -18.21
CA GLU A 446 1.11 -22.12 -19.18
C GLU A 446 1.07 -21.60 -20.62
N GLY A 447 1.28 -20.32 -20.86
CA GLY A 447 1.32 -19.71 -22.17
C GLY A 447 -0.05 -19.39 -22.78
N ILE A 448 -1.13 -20.01 -22.34
CA ILE A 448 -2.49 -19.85 -22.89
C ILE A 448 -2.99 -18.42 -22.72
N VAL A 449 -2.73 -17.80 -21.56
CA VAL A 449 -3.09 -16.40 -21.29
C VAL A 449 -2.43 -15.47 -22.31
N MET A 450 -1.14 -15.67 -22.58
CA MET A 450 -0.39 -14.84 -23.54
C MET A 450 -0.93 -15.04 -24.95
N GLU A 451 -1.32 -16.25 -25.33
CA GLU A 451 -1.96 -16.52 -26.63
C GLU A 451 -3.35 -15.87 -26.71
N THR A 452 -4.13 -15.92 -25.64
CA THR A 452 -5.44 -15.26 -25.56
C THR A 452 -5.30 -13.74 -25.67
N LEU A 453 -4.33 -13.14 -24.98
CA LEU A 453 -4.04 -11.71 -25.09
C LEU A 453 -3.64 -11.28 -26.51
N ASN A 454 -2.96 -12.14 -27.29
CA ASN A 454 -2.64 -11.87 -28.68
C ASN A 454 -3.90 -11.76 -29.57
N LEU A 455 -5.03 -12.32 -29.15
CA LEU A 455 -6.28 -12.21 -29.90
C LEU A 455 -6.96 -10.83 -29.72
N SER A 456 -6.63 -10.09 -28.69
CA SER A 456 -7.33 -8.85 -28.29
C SER A 456 -7.33 -7.75 -29.35
N GLU A 457 -6.28 -7.66 -30.17
CA GLU A 457 -6.17 -6.67 -31.26
C GLU A 457 -6.58 -7.21 -32.63
N LEU A 458 -7.00 -8.47 -32.70
CA LEU A 458 -7.48 -9.05 -33.96
C LEU A 458 -8.95 -8.76 -34.20
N GLU A 459 -9.30 -8.17 -35.33
CA GLU A 459 -10.67 -7.70 -35.65
C GLU A 459 -11.75 -8.77 -35.46
N GLY A 460 -11.43 -10.04 -35.77
CA GLY A 460 -12.39 -11.15 -35.63
C GLY A 460 -12.53 -11.71 -34.21
N TYR A 461 -11.67 -11.31 -33.28
CA TYR A 461 -11.59 -11.92 -31.93
C TYR A 461 -11.77 -10.91 -30.79
N LYS A 462 -11.54 -9.62 -31.04
CA LYS A 462 -11.61 -8.59 -30.00
C LYS A 462 -12.99 -8.52 -29.37
N THR A 463 -13.01 -8.27 -28.07
CA THR A 463 -14.20 -8.19 -27.21
C THR A 463 -14.29 -6.86 -26.44
N GLY A 464 -13.56 -5.83 -26.86
CA GLY A 464 -13.56 -4.51 -26.22
C GLY A 464 -12.72 -4.39 -24.96
N GLY A 465 -12.41 -5.49 -24.29
CA GLY A 465 -11.53 -5.58 -23.13
C GLY A 465 -11.99 -6.61 -22.12
N THR A 466 -11.03 -7.16 -21.39
CA THR A 466 -11.25 -8.22 -20.42
C THR A 466 -10.66 -7.83 -19.07
N ILE A 467 -11.38 -8.10 -18.00
CA ILE A 467 -10.85 -7.94 -16.64
C ILE A 467 -10.18 -9.24 -16.21
N HIS A 468 -8.88 -9.20 -15.98
CA HIS A 468 -8.12 -10.30 -15.42
C HIS A 468 -7.93 -10.12 -13.92
N ILE A 469 -8.33 -11.10 -13.11
CA ILE A 469 -8.16 -11.12 -11.65
C ILE A 469 -7.23 -12.28 -11.32
N ILE A 470 -6.09 -11.98 -10.70
CA ILE A 470 -5.12 -13.00 -10.33
C ILE A 470 -5.20 -13.22 -8.81
N VAL A 471 -5.55 -14.44 -8.41
CA VAL A 471 -5.53 -14.86 -7.00
C VAL A 471 -4.13 -15.42 -6.71
N ASN A 472 -3.27 -14.56 -6.18
CA ASN A 472 -1.86 -14.85 -5.97
C ASN A 472 -1.60 -15.43 -4.58
N ASN A 473 -1.20 -16.70 -4.51
CA ASN A 473 -0.74 -17.36 -3.29
C ASN A 473 0.79 -17.55 -3.25
N GLN A 474 1.51 -17.06 -4.26
CA GLN A 474 2.96 -17.13 -4.41
C GLN A 474 3.53 -18.56 -4.41
N ILE A 475 2.72 -19.55 -4.75
CA ILE A 475 3.14 -20.96 -4.79
C ILE A 475 2.68 -21.58 -6.10
N GLY A 476 3.60 -21.96 -6.97
CA GLY A 476 3.37 -22.80 -8.12
C GLY A 476 3.60 -24.27 -7.80
N PHE A 477 3.07 -25.18 -8.64
CA PHE A 477 3.29 -26.62 -8.48
C PHE A 477 4.76 -27.01 -8.64
N THR A 478 5.47 -26.34 -9.53
CA THR A 478 6.88 -26.62 -9.88
C THR A 478 7.82 -25.44 -9.64
N THR A 479 7.31 -24.29 -9.19
CA THR A 479 8.07 -23.06 -9.05
C THR A 479 7.43 -22.15 -8.01
N ASN A 480 8.23 -21.19 -7.51
CA ASN A 480 7.69 -20.02 -6.84
C ASN A 480 7.17 -19.04 -7.90
N SER A 481 6.06 -18.42 -7.65
CA SER A 481 5.49 -17.38 -8.50
C SER A 481 6.07 -16.00 -8.17
#